data_40500acbcd99bbebd2d6f0461d3644fd
#
_entry.id   40500acbcd99bbebd2d6f0461d3644fd
#
_cell.length_a   1.000
_cell.length_b   1.000
_cell.length_c   1.000
_cell.angle_alpha   90.00
_cell.angle_beta   90.00
_cell.angle_gamma   90.00
#
_symmetry.space_group_name_H-M   'P 1'
#
loop_
_entity.id
_entity.type
_entity.pdbx_description
1 polymer ?
#
loop_
_entity_poly.entity_id
_entity_poly.type
_entity_poly.pdbx_seq_one_letter_code
_entity_poly.pdbx_strand_id
1 'polypeptide(L)'
;MARVPIRTRAVRSGIVGAIALALAAGALAQQPGGSQVYRYEDAQGRIVYSDRPPPADAKKSESKRVGANFVETDTTPLATQQATDRFPVTLYTFACGDVCQSAEALLNRRGVPFTSVNVEEPANAARLQALTGEMTAPVLQVGDKLVAKGYNEARWTTMLDEAGYPKAPAPRRTAAGGPRS
;
A
#
# COMPACT_ATOMS: atom_id res chain seq x y z
N MET A 1 20.91 -72.17 -1.62
CA MET A 1 20.10 -73.39 -1.86
C MET A 1 18.83 -73.28 -1.04
N ALA A 2 17.75 -73.58 -1.61
CA ALA A 2 16.38 -73.83 -1.13
C ALA A 2 15.35 -72.79 -1.64
N ARG A 3 14.73 -73.13 -2.73
CA ARG A 3 13.46 -72.63 -3.28
C ARG A 3 12.29 -73.19 -2.46
N VAL A 4 11.29 -72.34 -2.20
CA VAL A 4 9.99 -72.85 -1.76
C VAL A 4 8.88 -72.16 -2.61
N PRO A 5 7.87 -72.85 -3.05
CA PRO A 5 7.04 -72.42 -4.16
C PRO A 5 5.71 -71.80 -3.78
N ILE A 6 5.20 -71.08 -4.76
CA ILE A 6 3.90 -70.47 -4.92
C ILE A 6 2.74 -71.47 -4.67
N ARG A 7 1.73 -70.99 -3.94
CA ARG A 7 0.36 -71.57 -4.03
C ARG A 7 -0.66 -70.46 -4.26
N THR A 8 -1.11 -70.41 -5.49
CA THR A 8 -2.34 -69.74 -5.92
C THR A 8 -3.57 -70.45 -5.30
N ARG A 9 -4.48 -69.68 -4.77
CA ARG A 9 -5.88 -70.10 -4.58
C ARG A 9 -6.79 -68.96 -5.10
N ALA A 10 -7.41 -69.29 -6.21
CA ALA A 10 -8.59 -68.68 -6.75
C ALA A 10 -9.79 -68.92 -5.85
N VAL A 11 -10.58 -68.00 -5.52
CA VAL A 11 -11.97 -68.16 -5.10
C VAL A 11 -12.82 -67.05 -5.78
N ARG A 12 -13.88 -67.63 -6.32
CA ARG A 12 -14.89 -67.09 -7.22
C ARG A 12 -15.85 -66.09 -6.54
N SER A 13 -16.34 -65.21 -7.38
CA SER A 13 -17.73 -64.71 -7.50
C SER A 13 -18.42 -64.09 -6.28
N GLY A 14 -18.77 -62.79 -6.46
CA GLY A 14 -19.83 -62.12 -5.71
C GLY A 14 -20.13 -60.80 -6.36
N ILE A 15 -21.07 -60.75 -7.29
CA ILE A 15 -21.68 -59.56 -7.86
C ILE A 15 -22.57 -58.95 -6.79
N VAL A 16 -22.23 -57.80 -6.27
CA VAL A 16 -23.19 -56.92 -5.61
C VAL A 16 -22.93 -55.52 -6.09
N GLY A 17 -23.88 -54.97 -6.80
CA GLY A 17 -23.87 -53.61 -7.29
C GLY A 17 -23.83 -52.59 -6.15
N ALA A 18 -22.90 -51.71 -6.21
CA ALA A 18 -22.91 -50.49 -5.42
C ALA A 18 -22.98 -49.29 -6.39
N ILE A 19 -24.13 -48.67 -6.40
CA ILE A 19 -24.40 -47.39 -7.06
C ILE A 19 -23.46 -46.37 -6.47
N ALA A 20 -22.45 -45.97 -7.19
CA ALA A 20 -21.60 -44.84 -6.83
C ALA A 20 -22.36 -43.55 -7.15
N LEU A 21 -22.94 -42.96 -6.11
CA LEU A 21 -23.51 -41.60 -6.16
C LEU A 21 -22.33 -40.63 -6.24
N ALA A 22 -22.00 -40.18 -7.45
CA ALA A 22 -21.00 -39.14 -7.67
C ALA A 22 -21.58 -37.81 -7.17
N LEU A 23 -21.21 -37.42 -5.96
CA LEU A 23 -21.36 -36.04 -5.45
C LEU A 23 -20.40 -35.15 -6.26
N ALA A 24 -20.91 -34.54 -7.32
CA ALA A 24 -20.24 -33.43 -7.99
C ALA A 24 -20.26 -32.25 -7.02
N ALA A 25 -19.20 -32.08 -6.22
CA ALA A 25 -18.93 -30.91 -5.50
C ALA A 25 -18.62 -29.80 -6.53
N GLY A 26 -19.64 -29.00 -6.87
CA GLY A 26 -19.47 -27.80 -7.66
C GLY A 26 -18.59 -26.83 -6.89
N ALA A 27 -17.33 -26.73 -7.26
CA ALA A 27 -16.47 -25.65 -6.84
C ALA A 27 -17.05 -24.33 -7.37
N LEU A 28 -17.74 -23.60 -6.52
CA LEU A 28 -18.09 -22.20 -6.76
C LEU A 28 -16.75 -21.44 -6.79
N ALA A 29 -16.19 -21.29 -7.97
CA ALA A 29 -15.08 -20.37 -8.18
C ALA A 29 -15.58 -18.97 -7.83
N GLN A 30 -15.20 -18.46 -6.66
CA GLN A 30 -15.36 -17.08 -6.30
C GLN A 30 -14.54 -16.26 -7.28
N GLN A 31 -15.22 -15.61 -8.20
CA GLN A 31 -14.59 -14.65 -9.10
C GLN A 31 -14.09 -13.46 -8.27
N PRO A 32 -12.83 -13.08 -8.42
CA PRO A 32 -12.35 -11.86 -7.77
C PRO A 32 -13.16 -10.69 -8.31
N GLY A 33 -13.82 -9.96 -7.42
CA GLY A 33 -14.74 -8.89 -7.72
C GLY A 33 -14.06 -7.69 -8.40
N GLY A 34 -13.97 -7.74 -9.73
CA GLY A 34 -13.73 -6.59 -10.56
C GLY A 34 -15.02 -6.29 -11.33
N SER A 35 -15.53 -5.07 -11.23
CA SER A 35 -16.69 -4.64 -12.02
C SER A 35 -16.27 -4.54 -13.48
N GLN A 36 -16.92 -5.31 -14.35
CA GLN A 36 -16.71 -5.20 -15.79
C GLN A 36 -17.69 -4.17 -16.32
N VAL A 37 -17.17 -3.14 -16.96
CA VAL A 37 -17.96 -2.11 -17.64
C VAL A 37 -17.89 -2.34 -19.14
N TYR A 38 -19.03 -2.39 -19.77
CA TYR A 38 -19.18 -2.51 -21.21
C TYR A 38 -19.51 -1.15 -21.81
N ARG A 39 -18.82 -0.81 -22.90
CA ARG A 39 -19.13 0.33 -23.75
C ARG A 39 -19.60 -0.20 -25.09
N TYR A 40 -20.76 0.18 -25.53
CA TYR A 40 -21.27 -0.26 -26.83
C TYR A 40 -22.13 0.83 -27.47
N GLU A 41 -22.37 0.69 -28.77
CA GLU A 41 -23.26 1.54 -29.55
C GLU A 41 -24.62 0.83 -29.67
N ASP A 42 -25.72 1.50 -29.28
CA ASP A 42 -27.06 0.96 -29.39
C ASP A 42 -27.57 1.03 -30.84
N ALA A 43 -28.78 0.48 -31.10
CA ALA A 43 -29.40 0.46 -32.45
C ALA A 43 -29.62 1.86 -33.00
N GLN A 44 -29.63 2.90 -32.14
CA GLN A 44 -29.81 4.31 -32.54
C GLN A 44 -28.48 5.06 -32.72
N GLY A 45 -27.35 4.35 -32.58
CA GLY A 45 -26.02 4.94 -32.74
C GLY A 45 -25.49 5.68 -31.51
N ARG A 46 -26.14 5.53 -30.35
CA ARG A 46 -25.71 6.18 -29.09
C ARG A 46 -24.72 5.31 -28.33
N ILE A 47 -23.73 5.92 -27.70
CA ILE A 47 -22.78 5.22 -26.82
C ILE A 47 -23.43 4.98 -25.47
N VAL A 48 -23.50 3.72 -25.08
CA VAL A 48 -24.03 3.26 -23.78
C VAL A 48 -22.92 2.64 -22.95
N TYR A 49 -22.89 2.96 -21.66
CA TYR A 49 -22.03 2.31 -20.67
C TYR A 49 -22.92 1.49 -19.73
N SER A 50 -22.56 0.21 -19.50
CA SER A 50 -23.36 -0.72 -18.71
C SER A 50 -22.45 -1.65 -17.90
N ASP A 51 -22.89 -2.06 -16.72
CA ASP A 51 -22.31 -3.13 -15.91
C ASP A 51 -22.77 -4.53 -16.35
N ARG A 52 -23.70 -4.60 -17.31
CA ARG A 52 -24.22 -5.84 -17.89
C ARG A 52 -23.71 -6.04 -19.30
N PRO A 53 -23.55 -7.31 -19.75
CA PRO A 53 -23.16 -7.61 -21.11
C PRO A 53 -24.06 -6.90 -22.15
N PRO A 54 -23.49 -6.41 -23.24
CA PRO A 54 -24.25 -5.75 -24.30
C PRO A 54 -25.24 -6.74 -24.94
N PRO A 55 -26.41 -6.24 -25.41
CA PRO A 55 -27.33 -7.06 -26.15
C PRO A 55 -26.72 -7.53 -27.50
N ALA A 56 -27.29 -8.59 -28.08
CA ALA A 56 -26.71 -9.25 -29.26
C ALA A 56 -26.67 -8.33 -30.53
N ASP A 57 -27.45 -7.29 -30.56
CA ASP A 57 -27.54 -6.29 -31.63
C ASP A 57 -26.63 -5.06 -31.41
N ALA A 58 -25.91 -5.02 -30.30
CA ALA A 58 -24.99 -3.94 -30.00
C ALA A 58 -23.82 -3.92 -30.98
N LYS A 59 -23.49 -2.74 -31.46
CA LYS A 59 -22.34 -2.52 -32.36
C LYS A 59 -21.16 -2.00 -31.57
N LYS A 60 -19.93 -2.31 -32.02
CA LYS A 60 -18.68 -1.81 -31.46
C LYS A 60 -18.58 -2.03 -29.92
N SER A 61 -18.92 -3.23 -29.46
CA SER A 61 -18.84 -3.56 -28.04
C SER A 61 -17.38 -3.69 -27.61
N GLU A 62 -17.00 -2.95 -26.57
CA GLU A 62 -15.72 -3.00 -25.90
C GLU A 62 -15.96 -3.27 -24.41
N SER A 63 -15.28 -4.27 -23.86
CA SER A 63 -15.34 -4.52 -22.42
C SER A 63 -14.04 -4.09 -21.75
N LYS A 64 -14.13 -3.24 -20.74
CA LYS A 64 -13.01 -2.85 -19.90
C LYS A 64 -13.23 -3.40 -18.49
N ARG A 65 -12.33 -4.23 -18.02
CA ARG A 65 -12.29 -4.52 -16.58
C ARG A 65 -11.84 -3.26 -15.88
N VAL A 66 -12.76 -2.67 -15.18
CA VAL A 66 -12.42 -1.70 -14.14
C VAL A 66 -11.99 -2.59 -12.97
N GLY A 67 -10.69 -2.86 -12.87
CA GLY A 67 -10.13 -3.35 -11.62
C GLY A 67 -10.63 -2.40 -10.55
N ALA A 68 -10.89 -2.89 -9.34
CA ALA A 68 -11.05 -1.99 -8.22
C ALA A 68 -9.89 -1.00 -8.34
N ASN A 69 -10.17 0.20 -8.83
CA ASN A 69 -9.26 1.30 -8.72
C ASN A 69 -9.18 1.59 -7.22
N PHE A 70 -8.40 0.77 -6.52
CA PHE A 70 -7.59 1.33 -5.50
C PHE A 70 -6.64 2.26 -6.28
N VAL A 71 -7.06 3.49 -6.50
CA VAL A 71 -6.13 4.57 -6.39
C VAL A 71 -5.53 4.27 -5.01
N GLU A 72 -4.30 3.76 -4.95
CA GLU A 72 -3.47 4.00 -3.80
C GLU A 72 -3.44 5.50 -3.73
N THR A 73 -4.46 6.05 -3.12
CA THR A 73 -4.46 7.40 -2.63
C THR A 73 -3.30 7.32 -1.66
N ASP A 74 -2.18 7.91 -2.05
CA ASP A 74 -1.05 8.12 -1.17
C ASP A 74 -1.65 8.31 0.20
N THR A 75 -1.38 7.39 1.13
CA THR A 75 -2.06 7.34 2.44
C THR A 75 -1.72 8.56 3.28
N THR A 76 -0.99 9.48 2.69
CA THR A 76 -0.62 10.78 3.22
C THR A 76 -1.86 11.68 3.23
N PRO A 77 -2.30 12.15 4.40
CA PRO A 77 -3.43 13.06 4.50
C PRO A 77 -3.23 14.32 3.64
N LEU A 78 -4.29 14.81 3.03
CA LEU A 78 -4.22 16.01 2.17
C LEU A 78 -3.52 17.21 2.86
N ALA A 79 -3.76 17.38 4.15
CA ALA A 79 -3.09 18.43 4.94
C ALA A 79 -1.57 18.22 4.98
N THR A 80 -1.10 16.97 5.11
CA THR A 80 0.33 16.64 5.07
C THR A 80 0.91 16.87 3.68
N GLN A 81 0.20 16.52 2.61
CA GLN A 81 0.64 16.79 1.24
C GLN A 81 0.80 18.30 1.02
N GLN A 82 -0.20 19.10 1.37
CA GLN A 82 -0.14 20.55 1.25
C GLN A 82 0.98 21.18 2.08
N ALA A 83 1.24 20.64 3.28
CA ALA A 83 2.35 21.10 4.11
C ALA A 83 3.70 20.76 3.46
N THR A 84 3.85 19.55 2.93
CA THR A 84 5.08 19.07 2.26
C THR A 84 5.39 19.89 1.00
N ASP A 85 4.38 20.24 0.22
CA ASP A 85 4.54 21.03 -1.01
C ASP A 85 5.03 22.45 -0.70
N ARG A 86 4.62 23.02 0.44
CA ARG A 86 5.00 24.39 0.86
C ARG A 86 6.26 24.42 1.70
N PHE A 87 6.44 23.45 2.56
CA PHE A 87 7.47 23.38 3.57
C PHE A 87 8.07 21.97 3.63
N PRO A 88 8.84 21.54 2.61
CA PRO A 88 9.49 20.23 2.62
C PRO A 88 10.41 20.11 3.84
N VAL A 89 10.43 18.90 4.42
CA VAL A 89 11.23 18.63 5.61
C VAL A 89 12.50 17.87 5.24
N THR A 90 13.64 18.39 5.70
CA THR A 90 14.94 17.75 5.57
C THR A 90 15.54 17.53 6.95
N LEU A 91 15.97 16.29 7.21
CA LEU A 91 16.68 15.90 8.42
C LEU A 91 18.15 15.67 8.09
N TYR A 92 19.04 16.51 8.57
CA TYR A 92 20.47 16.29 8.49
C TYR A 92 20.90 15.43 9.68
N THR A 93 21.49 14.27 9.39
CA THR A 93 21.80 13.25 10.39
C THR A 93 23.08 12.49 10.03
N PHE A 94 23.59 11.72 10.98
CA PHE A 94 24.63 10.72 10.80
C PHE A 94 24.40 9.60 11.84
N ALA A 95 25.34 8.67 12.02
CA ALA A 95 25.22 7.62 13.03
C ALA A 95 25.39 8.17 14.45
N CYS A 96 24.52 9.10 14.88
CA CYS A 96 24.59 9.79 16.18
C CYS A 96 23.78 9.10 17.31
N GLY A 97 23.46 7.83 17.16
CA GLY A 97 22.82 7.01 18.21
C GLY A 97 21.40 7.44 18.55
N ASP A 98 21.05 7.37 19.84
CA ASP A 98 19.67 7.55 20.34
C ASP A 98 19.07 8.92 20.02
N VAL A 99 19.89 9.95 19.92
CA VAL A 99 19.43 11.30 19.64
C VAL A 99 18.90 11.42 18.21
N CYS A 100 19.58 10.83 17.24
CA CYS A 100 19.11 10.82 15.85
C CYS A 100 17.91 9.89 15.68
N GLN A 101 17.92 8.74 16.35
CA GLN A 101 16.77 7.84 16.37
C GLN A 101 15.51 8.52 16.94
N SER A 102 15.66 9.28 18.02
CA SER A 102 14.56 10.06 18.62
C SER A 102 14.03 11.13 17.66
N ALA A 103 14.91 11.78 16.92
CA ALA A 103 14.55 12.75 15.89
C ALA A 103 13.72 12.13 14.76
N GLU A 104 14.18 11.01 14.22
CA GLU A 104 13.45 10.25 13.20
C GLU A 104 12.13 9.71 13.72
N ALA A 105 12.13 9.16 14.95
CA ALA A 105 10.92 8.63 15.59
C ALA A 105 9.84 9.70 15.77
N LEU A 106 10.20 10.95 16.08
CA LEU A 106 9.25 12.07 16.16
C LEU A 106 8.59 12.31 14.80
N LEU A 107 9.37 12.43 13.73
CA LEU A 107 8.85 12.68 12.39
C LEU A 107 7.97 11.53 11.91
N ASN A 108 8.41 10.29 12.08
CA ASN A 108 7.66 9.09 11.74
C ASN A 108 6.36 8.97 12.54
N ARG A 109 6.39 9.22 13.85
CA ARG A 109 5.21 9.18 14.74
C ARG A 109 4.15 10.20 14.32
N ARG A 110 4.57 11.35 13.82
CA ARG A 110 3.68 12.40 13.31
C ARG A 110 3.26 12.18 11.86
N GLY A 111 3.82 11.18 11.17
CA GLY A 111 3.54 10.93 9.75
C GLY A 111 4.02 12.09 8.86
N VAL A 112 5.11 12.76 9.24
CA VAL A 112 5.74 13.81 8.45
C VAL A 112 6.69 13.20 7.45
N PRO A 113 6.47 13.36 6.13
CA PRO A 113 7.44 12.96 5.13
C PRO A 113 8.71 13.81 5.24
N PHE A 114 9.87 13.19 5.23
CA PHE A 114 11.13 13.90 5.29
C PHE A 114 12.21 13.25 4.43
N THR A 115 13.18 14.05 3.99
CA THR A 115 14.39 13.58 3.33
C THR A 115 15.50 13.51 4.37
N SER A 116 16.07 12.31 4.58
CA SER A 116 17.24 12.14 5.42
C SER A 116 18.51 12.42 4.61
N VAL A 117 19.39 13.27 5.14
CA VAL A 117 20.64 13.69 4.50
C VAL A 117 21.80 13.31 5.43
N ASN A 118 22.61 12.35 4.99
CA ASN A 118 23.81 11.95 5.74
C ASN A 118 24.90 13.01 5.62
N VAL A 119 25.30 13.60 6.74
CA VAL A 119 26.30 14.65 6.80
C VAL A 119 27.75 14.13 6.88
N GLU A 120 27.96 12.82 6.87
CA GLU A 120 29.29 12.23 6.71
C GLU A 120 29.80 12.39 5.26
N GLU A 121 28.89 12.59 4.31
CA GLU A 121 29.24 12.90 2.94
C GLU A 121 29.76 14.35 2.82
N PRO A 122 30.93 14.59 2.20
CA PRO A 122 31.53 15.93 2.16
C PRO A 122 30.63 17.01 1.55
N ALA A 123 29.88 16.70 0.51
CA ALA A 123 28.96 17.64 -0.12
C ALA A 123 27.82 18.04 0.81
N ASN A 124 27.25 17.10 1.57
CA ASN A 124 26.20 17.32 2.53
C ASN A 124 26.73 18.07 3.78
N ALA A 125 27.94 17.75 4.21
CA ALA A 125 28.63 18.45 5.27
C ALA A 125 28.80 19.95 4.92
N ALA A 126 29.29 20.26 3.72
CA ALA A 126 29.43 21.62 3.25
C ALA A 126 28.08 22.34 3.19
N ARG A 127 27.01 21.67 2.77
CA ARG A 127 25.66 22.20 2.75
C ARG A 127 25.15 22.51 4.16
N LEU A 128 25.34 21.59 5.12
CA LEU A 128 24.98 21.82 6.51
C LEU A 128 25.73 22.98 7.12
N GLN A 129 27.05 23.07 6.87
CA GLN A 129 27.89 24.15 7.32
C GLN A 129 27.41 25.52 6.78
N ALA A 130 27.07 25.57 5.48
CA ALA A 130 26.53 26.79 4.87
C ALA A 130 25.16 27.18 5.46
N LEU A 131 24.34 26.20 5.81
CA LEU A 131 22.99 26.42 6.37
C LEU A 131 23.02 26.88 7.83
N THR A 132 23.90 26.31 8.64
CA THR A 132 23.88 26.46 10.11
C THR A 132 25.08 27.21 10.70
N GLY A 133 26.17 27.31 9.93
CA GLY A 133 27.48 27.80 10.40
C GLY A 133 28.26 26.80 11.24
N GLU A 134 27.71 25.57 11.46
CA GLU A 134 28.29 24.55 12.35
C GLU A 134 28.07 23.16 11.79
N MET A 135 28.93 22.23 12.23
CA MET A 135 28.84 20.80 11.93
C MET A 135 28.15 20.04 13.07
N THR A 136 26.94 20.43 13.40
CA THR A 136 26.12 19.79 14.45
C THR A 136 24.97 19.02 13.83
N ALA A 137 24.70 17.80 14.29
CA ALA A 137 23.52 17.02 13.93
C ALA A 137 22.91 16.34 15.18
N PRO A 138 21.61 16.04 15.16
CA PRO A 138 20.68 16.25 14.05
C PRO A 138 20.28 17.72 13.86
N VAL A 139 19.98 18.09 12.61
CA VAL A 139 19.39 19.39 12.28
C VAL A 139 18.11 19.17 11.49
N LEU A 140 17.03 19.80 11.90
CA LEU A 140 15.77 19.83 11.18
C LEU A 140 15.68 21.12 10.37
N GLN A 141 15.43 20.98 9.08
CA GLN A 141 15.06 22.08 8.19
C GLN A 141 13.63 21.88 7.72
N VAL A 142 12.78 22.90 7.86
CA VAL A 142 11.39 22.90 7.41
C VAL A 142 11.20 24.05 6.43
N GLY A 143 11.00 23.72 5.16
CA GLY A 143 11.08 24.69 4.08
C GLY A 143 12.46 25.35 4.00
N ASP A 144 12.49 26.61 3.51
CA ASP A 144 13.77 27.31 3.28
C ASP A 144 14.25 28.10 4.51
N LYS A 145 13.38 28.40 5.45
CA LYS A 145 13.63 29.40 6.50
C LYS A 145 13.69 28.85 7.92
N LEU A 146 12.99 27.76 8.20
CA LEU A 146 12.91 27.21 9.54
C LEU A 146 14.00 26.18 9.76
N VAL A 147 14.97 26.48 10.62
CA VAL A 147 16.08 25.58 10.93
C VAL A 147 16.21 25.42 12.46
N ALA A 148 16.28 24.19 12.92
CA ALA A 148 16.52 23.84 14.31
C ALA A 148 17.76 22.97 14.44
N LYS A 149 18.76 23.48 15.15
CA LYS A 149 19.99 22.76 15.47
C LYS A 149 19.79 21.92 16.73
N GLY A 150 20.26 20.68 16.68
CA GLY A 150 20.06 19.71 17.75
C GLY A 150 18.61 19.23 17.87
N TYR A 151 18.43 18.07 18.51
CA TYR A 151 17.10 17.56 18.75
C TYR A 151 16.47 18.20 19.99
N ASN A 152 15.32 18.82 19.80
CA ASN A 152 14.43 19.28 20.86
C ASN A 152 12.98 19.04 20.41
N GLU A 153 12.32 18.08 21.02
CA GLU A 153 10.98 17.63 20.62
C GLU A 153 9.96 18.77 20.64
N ALA A 154 9.96 19.60 21.69
CA ALA A 154 9.00 20.71 21.80
C ALA A 154 9.19 21.75 20.69
N ARG A 155 10.44 22.14 20.43
CA ARG A 155 10.77 23.10 19.37
C ARG A 155 10.44 22.56 18.00
N TRP A 156 10.78 21.30 17.72
CA TRP A 156 10.51 20.67 16.43
C TRP A 156 9.01 20.54 16.21
N THR A 157 8.27 20.15 17.26
CA THR A 157 6.79 20.08 17.22
C THR A 157 6.20 21.42 16.86
N THR A 158 6.63 22.52 17.50
CA THR A 158 6.15 23.87 17.19
C THR A 158 6.45 24.26 15.74
N MET A 159 7.66 24.00 15.24
CA MET A 159 8.03 24.29 13.84
C MET A 159 7.17 23.54 12.83
N LEU A 160 6.89 22.26 13.09
CA LEU A 160 6.02 21.45 12.23
C LEU A 160 4.57 21.93 12.28
N ASP A 161 4.07 22.34 13.45
CA ASP A 161 2.73 22.91 13.62
C ASP A 161 2.58 24.24 12.85
N GLU A 162 3.57 25.11 12.92
CA GLU A 162 3.64 26.39 12.18
C GLU A 162 3.68 26.15 10.65
N ALA A 163 4.34 25.08 10.20
CA ALA A 163 4.38 24.68 8.80
C ALA A 163 3.07 24.00 8.32
N GLY A 164 2.11 23.76 9.23
CA GLY A 164 0.82 23.16 8.90
C GLY A 164 0.79 21.63 8.89
N TYR A 165 1.83 20.98 9.39
CA TYR A 165 1.82 19.52 9.54
C TYR A 165 0.85 19.08 10.64
N PRO A 166 0.04 18.03 10.42
CA PRO A 166 -0.89 17.53 11.43
C PRO A 166 -0.19 17.10 12.73
N LYS A 167 -0.82 17.36 13.87
CA LYS A 167 -0.29 16.97 15.20
C LYS A 167 -0.26 15.46 15.42
N ALA A 168 -1.13 14.73 14.74
CA ALA A 168 -1.16 13.27 14.74
C ALA A 168 -1.42 12.77 13.31
N PRO A 169 -0.95 11.56 12.96
CA PRO A 169 -1.35 10.95 11.70
C PRO A 169 -2.87 10.81 11.68
N ALA A 170 -3.48 11.11 10.53
CA ALA A 170 -4.91 10.83 10.36
C ALA A 170 -5.15 9.35 10.67
N PRO A 171 -6.25 9.01 11.40
CA PRO A 171 -6.58 7.63 11.66
C PRO A 171 -6.69 6.91 10.32
N ARG A 172 -5.91 5.84 10.15
CA ARG A 172 -6.03 4.98 8.98
C ARG A 172 -7.48 4.54 8.94
N ARG A 173 -8.20 4.85 7.87
CA ARG A 173 -9.49 4.22 7.61
C ARG A 173 -9.18 2.75 7.40
N THR A 174 -9.28 1.96 8.46
CA THR A 174 -9.44 0.52 8.32
C THR A 174 -10.66 0.37 7.43
N ALA A 175 -10.47 -0.25 6.26
CA ALA A 175 -11.59 -0.61 5.40
C ALA A 175 -12.63 -1.25 6.32
N ALA A 176 -13.79 -0.60 6.42
CA ALA A 176 -14.85 -1.00 7.31
C ALA A 176 -15.14 -2.47 7.06
N GLY A 177 -15.04 -3.25 8.12
CA GLY A 177 -15.28 -4.68 8.09
C GLY A 177 -16.56 -5.00 7.35
N GLY A 178 -16.49 -6.06 6.56
CA GLY A 178 -17.62 -6.61 5.85
C GLY A 178 -18.82 -6.86 6.76
N PRO A 179 -19.98 -7.11 6.17
CA PRO A 179 -21.26 -7.16 6.89
C PRO A 179 -21.18 -8.21 7.99
N ARG A 180 -21.51 -7.78 9.21
CA ARG A 180 -21.79 -8.70 10.30
C ARG A 180 -23.14 -9.36 9.98
N SER A 181 -23.09 -10.65 9.70
CA SER A 181 -24.25 -11.54 9.66
C SER A 181 -24.91 -11.62 11.02
#